data_345554ddcd910e97ff671b0517049de2
#
_entry.id   345554ddcd910e97ff671b0517049de2
#
_cell.length_a   1.000
_cell.length_b   1.000
_cell.length_c   1.000
_cell.angle_alpha   90.00
_cell.angle_beta   90.00
_cell.angle_gamma   90.00
#
_symmetry.space_group_name_H-M   'P 1'
#
loop_
_entity.id
_entity.type
_entity.pdbx_description
1 polymer ?
#
loop_
_entity_poly.entity_id
_entity_poly.type
_entity_poly.pdbx_seq_one_letter_code
_entity_poly.pdbx_strand_id
1 'polypeptide(L)'
;MKRSTGLAFAAMLVAAVAPLQVRAQMPGYMAKGTKPVTAETVSILQLIANPERYDGQRVQVIGFLRLEFEGSGIYLHREDYERGIPQNGLAVQLPSAITKEQTDAVNMHYVICLGTFVAAPRGHFGLWSGTIKDIERLQVWPGHTWDHQLSSGHEPASQ
;
A
#
# COMPACT_ATOMS: atom_id res chain seq x y z
N MET A 1 73.76 18.65 27.11
CA MET A 1 72.80 19.26 26.18
C MET A 1 72.02 18.14 25.51
N LYS A 2 70.83 17.86 25.99
CA LYS A 2 69.93 16.85 25.38
C LYS A 2 68.73 17.57 24.77
N ARG A 3 68.54 17.50 23.45
CA ARG A 3 67.42 18.05 22.72
C ARG A 3 66.31 16.96 22.66
N SER A 4 65.17 17.25 23.28
CA SER A 4 63.98 16.43 23.22
C SER A 4 63.18 16.89 22.02
N THR A 5 62.98 15.99 21.06
CA THR A 5 62.14 16.20 19.88
C THR A 5 60.71 15.69 20.22
N GLY A 6 59.76 16.61 20.44
CA GLY A 6 58.35 16.27 20.66
C GLY A 6 57.70 15.98 19.34
N LEU A 7 57.15 14.78 19.19
CA LEU A 7 56.34 14.35 18.05
C LEU A 7 54.89 14.72 18.35
N ALA A 8 54.37 15.70 17.61
CA ALA A 8 52.93 16.06 17.67
C ALA A 8 52.11 15.09 16.80
N PHE A 9 51.26 14.26 17.43
CA PHE A 9 50.26 13.45 16.74
C PHE A 9 49.05 14.34 16.42
N ALA A 10 48.87 14.67 15.16
CA ALA A 10 47.63 15.27 14.67
C ALA A 10 46.57 14.19 14.53
N ALA A 11 45.57 14.17 15.43
CA ALA A 11 44.41 13.30 15.33
C ALA A 11 43.46 13.84 14.24
N MET A 12 43.40 13.16 13.11
CA MET A 12 42.50 13.45 12.00
C MET A 12 41.12 12.92 12.33
N LEU A 13 40.19 13.81 12.69
CA LEU A 13 38.80 13.48 12.98
C LEU A 13 38.07 13.21 11.64
N VAL A 14 37.92 11.94 11.29
CA VAL A 14 37.10 11.54 10.13
C VAL A 14 35.64 11.58 10.58
N ALA A 15 34.91 12.66 10.21
CA ALA A 15 33.48 12.75 10.38
C ALA A 15 32.81 11.76 9.39
N ALA A 16 32.28 10.66 9.90
CA ALA A 16 31.47 9.73 9.13
C ALA A 16 30.14 10.39 8.76
N VAL A 17 30.02 10.86 7.53
CA VAL A 17 28.73 11.31 6.96
C VAL A 17 27.92 10.06 6.71
N ALA A 18 27.00 9.73 7.63
CA ALA A 18 26.03 8.68 7.40
C ALA A 18 25.12 9.11 6.24
N PRO A 19 24.90 8.26 5.20
CA PRO A 19 24.01 8.58 4.12
C PRO A 19 22.59 8.72 4.68
N LEU A 20 21.98 9.89 4.44
CA LEU A 20 20.57 10.13 4.74
C LEU A 20 19.76 9.19 3.85
N GLN A 21 19.28 8.09 4.42
CA GLN A 21 18.39 7.15 3.72
C GLN A 21 17.04 7.85 3.52
N VAL A 22 16.88 8.51 2.37
CA VAL A 22 15.58 9.00 1.91
C VAL A 22 14.73 7.78 1.60
N ARG A 23 13.97 7.36 2.59
CA ARG A 23 12.96 6.31 2.40
C ARG A 23 11.89 6.89 1.49
N ALA A 24 11.88 6.48 0.23
CA ALA A 24 10.85 6.88 -0.71
C ALA A 24 9.48 6.54 -0.12
N GLN A 25 8.69 7.55 0.21
CA GLN A 25 7.33 7.35 0.68
C GLN A 25 6.48 6.92 -0.50
N MET A 26 5.77 5.80 -0.34
CA MET A 26 4.82 5.36 -1.36
C MET A 26 3.72 6.41 -1.53
N PRO A 27 3.34 6.76 -2.79
CA PRO A 27 2.27 7.72 -3.05
C PRO A 27 0.96 7.28 -2.40
N GLY A 28 0.19 8.24 -1.85
CA GLY A 28 -1.12 7.97 -1.28
C GLY A 28 -1.37 8.67 0.06
N TYR A 29 -2.35 8.16 0.79
CA TYR A 29 -2.83 8.68 2.05
C TYR A 29 -2.41 7.81 3.23
N MET A 30 -2.02 8.46 4.34
CA MET A 30 -1.85 7.83 5.64
C MET A 30 -2.36 8.77 6.73
N ALA A 31 -3.24 8.28 7.58
CA ALA A 31 -3.78 9.05 8.70
C ALA A 31 -2.67 9.40 9.70
N LYS A 32 -2.74 10.61 10.28
CA LYS A 32 -1.78 11.03 11.31
C LYS A 32 -1.98 10.19 12.58
N GLY A 33 -0.88 9.67 13.13
CA GLY A 33 -0.91 8.90 14.38
C GLY A 33 -1.36 7.45 14.23
N THR A 34 -1.45 6.92 13.01
CA THR A 34 -1.70 5.50 12.79
C THR A 34 -0.65 4.66 13.51
N LYS A 35 -1.06 3.94 14.55
CA LYS A 35 -0.18 3.02 15.26
C LYS A 35 0.21 1.87 14.33
N PRO A 36 1.40 1.24 14.52
CA PRO A 36 1.70 -0.02 13.84
C PRO A 36 0.57 -0.99 14.10
N VAL A 37 0.00 -1.53 13.02
CA VAL A 37 -1.31 -2.15 13.08
C VAL A 37 -1.18 -3.64 12.98
N THR A 38 -1.74 -4.31 13.95
CA THR A 38 -2.21 -5.69 13.85
C THR A 38 -3.57 -5.71 13.13
N ALA A 39 -3.64 -5.24 11.89
CA ALA A 39 -4.79 -5.50 11.05
C ALA A 39 -4.58 -6.84 10.36
N GLU A 40 -5.60 -7.66 10.32
CA GLU A 40 -5.55 -8.90 9.54
C GLU A 40 -5.44 -8.53 8.04
N THR A 41 -4.43 -9.08 7.37
CA THR A 41 -4.33 -8.99 5.91
C THR A 41 -5.26 -10.02 5.31
N VAL A 42 -6.29 -9.56 4.63
CA VAL A 42 -7.38 -10.39 4.09
C VAL A 42 -7.52 -10.15 2.60
N SER A 43 -7.82 -11.18 1.82
CA SER A 43 -8.17 -10.99 0.42
C SER A 43 -9.59 -10.45 0.29
N ILE A 44 -9.87 -9.71 -0.78
CA ILE A 44 -11.23 -9.25 -1.12
C ILE A 44 -12.18 -10.45 -1.22
N LEU A 45 -11.72 -11.59 -1.77
CA LEU A 45 -12.50 -12.83 -1.85
C LEU A 45 -12.93 -13.36 -0.47
N GLN A 46 -12.05 -13.27 0.54
CA GLN A 46 -12.40 -13.72 1.89
C GLN A 46 -13.49 -12.85 2.51
N LEU A 47 -13.43 -11.53 2.29
CA LEU A 47 -14.44 -10.59 2.76
C LEU A 47 -15.79 -10.82 2.08
N ILE A 48 -15.78 -11.08 0.76
CA ILE A 48 -17.00 -11.38 -0.03
C ILE A 48 -17.62 -12.70 0.41
N ALA A 49 -16.81 -13.72 0.63
CA ALA A 49 -17.28 -15.06 0.97
C ALA A 49 -17.77 -15.20 2.42
N ASN A 50 -17.24 -14.38 3.34
CA ASN A 50 -17.55 -14.48 4.76
C ASN A 50 -17.76 -13.09 5.39
N PRO A 51 -18.70 -12.28 4.87
CA PRO A 51 -18.84 -10.89 5.27
C PRO A 51 -19.14 -10.72 6.77
N GLU A 52 -19.94 -11.59 7.36
CA GLU A 52 -20.33 -11.52 8.77
C GLU A 52 -19.13 -11.73 9.71
N ARG A 53 -18.14 -12.54 9.27
CA ARG A 53 -16.92 -12.79 10.05
C ARG A 53 -16.09 -11.53 10.23
N TYR A 54 -16.08 -10.67 9.24
CA TYR A 54 -15.23 -9.47 9.18
C TYR A 54 -15.99 -8.17 9.44
N ASP A 55 -17.29 -8.23 9.67
CA ASP A 55 -18.12 -7.05 9.88
C ASP A 55 -17.65 -6.26 11.10
N GLY A 56 -17.42 -4.96 10.91
CA GLY A 56 -16.86 -4.07 11.91
C GLY A 56 -15.38 -4.27 12.20
N GLN A 57 -14.70 -5.21 11.55
CA GLN A 57 -13.29 -5.47 11.79
C GLN A 57 -12.37 -4.58 10.96
N ARG A 58 -11.23 -4.29 11.53
CA ARG A 58 -10.15 -3.55 10.88
C ARG A 58 -9.31 -4.49 10.06
N VAL A 59 -9.31 -4.29 8.75
CA VAL A 59 -8.68 -5.18 7.76
C VAL A 59 -7.74 -4.41 6.85
N GLN A 60 -6.76 -5.12 6.32
CA GLN A 60 -5.88 -4.65 5.25
C GLN A 60 -6.13 -5.48 4.01
N VAL A 61 -6.45 -4.83 2.89
CA VAL A 61 -6.68 -5.47 1.59
C VAL A 61 -5.78 -4.90 0.52
N ILE A 62 -5.52 -5.70 -0.52
CA ILE A 62 -4.88 -5.26 -1.75
C ILE A 62 -5.89 -5.46 -2.89
N GLY A 63 -6.05 -4.44 -3.73
CA GLY A 63 -6.95 -4.50 -4.88
C GLY A 63 -6.77 -3.32 -5.82
N PHE A 64 -7.46 -3.37 -6.94
CA PHE A 64 -7.46 -2.30 -7.93
C PHE A 64 -8.46 -1.21 -7.51
N LEU A 65 -7.96 0.02 -7.31
CA LEU A 65 -8.76 1.14 -6.86
C LEU A 65 -9.27 1.98 -8.04
N ARG A 66 -10.56 2.25 -8.04
CA ARG A 66 -11.19 3.23 -8.90
C ARG A 66 -11.96 4.24 -8.07
N LEU A 67 -11.62 5.52 -8.23
CA LEU A 67 -12.30 6.63 -7.57
C LEU A 67 -13.15 7.39 -8.59
N GLU A 68 -14.44 7.52 -8.30
CA GLU A 68 -15.42 8.21 -9.11
C GLU A 68 -16.28 9.12 -8.24
N PHE A 69 -17.00 10.05 -8.86
CA PHE A 69 -17.91 10.95 -8.14
C PHE A 69 -19.00 10.15 -7.39
N GLU A 70 -19.53 9.11 -8.04
CA GLU A 70 -20.43 8.15 -7.43
C GLU A 70 -19.91 6.74 -7.69
N GLY A 71 -19.75 5.93 -6.65
CA GLY A 71 -19.38 4.53 -6.81
C GLY A 71 -17.88 4.24 -6.76
N SER A 72 -17.10 4.98 -5.93
CA SER A 72 -15.70 4.62 -5.65
C SER A 72 -15.59 3.22 -5.07
N GLY A 73 -14.66 2.41 -5.58
CA GLY A 73 -14.50 1.02 -5.16
C GLY A 73 -13.09 0.47 -5.31
N ILE A 74 -12.82 -0.58 -4.54
CA ILE A 74 -11.64 -1.41 -4.66
C ILE A 74 -12.06 -2.80 -5.15
N TYR A 75 -11.53 -3.18 -6.31
CA TYR A 75 -11.87 -4.42 -7.02
C TYR A 75 -10.79 -5.47 -6.81
N LEU A 76 -11.18 -6.73 -6.93
CA LEU A 76 -10.21 -7.84 -6.89
C LEU A 76 -9.19 -7.71 -8.02
N HIS A 77 -9.67 -7.44 -9.25
CA HIS A 77 -8.85 -7.24 -10.43
C HIS A 77 -9.29 -5.99 -11.21
N ARG A 78 -8.40 -5.44 -12.02
CA ARG A 78 -8.68 -4.31 -12.91
C ARG A 78 -9.82 -4.64 -13.88
N GLU A 79 -9.83 -5.85 -14.39
CA GLU A 79 -10.82 -6.38 -15.34
C GLU A 79 -12.23 -6.38 -14.75
N ASP A 80 -12.40 -6.56 -13.45
CA ASP A 80 -13.71 -6.49 -12.79
C ASP A 80 -14.30 -5.09 -12.91
N TYR A 81 -13.46 -4.05 -12.74
CA TYR A 81 -13.86 -2.67 -13.00
C TYR A 81 -14.20 -2.45 -14.48
N GLU A 82 -13.31 -2.84 -15.40
CA GLU A 82 -13.46 -2.64 -16.84
C GLU A 82 -14.70 -3.37 -17.42
N ARG A 83 -15.13 -4.45 -16.78
CA ARG A 83 -16.30 -5.23 -17.14
C ARG A 83 -17.57 -4.86 -16.38
N GLY A 84 -17.49 -3.91 -15.44
CA GLY A 84 -18.62 -3.47 -14.63
C GLY A 84 -19.15 -4.56 -13.69
N ILE A 85 -18.26 -5.27 -13.00
CA ILE A 85 -18.58 -6.35 -12.05
C ILE A 85 -18.30 -5.87 -10.62
N PRO A 86 -19.10 -4.95 -10.05
CA PRO A 86 -18.89 -4.42 -8.70
C PRO A 86 -19.02 -5.48 -7.60
N GLN A 87 -19.68 -6.62 -7.87
CA GLN A 87 -19.80 -7.72 -6.92
C GLN A 87 -18.44 -8.34 -6.56
N ASN A 88 -17.42 -8.22 -7.43
CA ASN A 88 -16.05 -8.65 -7.17
C ASN A 88 -15.23 -7.55 -6.48
N GLY A 89 -15.87 -6.61 -5.82
CA GLY A 89 -15.24 -5.51 -5.15
C GLY A 89 -16.00 -5.03 -3.93
N LEU A 90 -15.41 -4.03 -3.28
CA LEU A 90 -15.93 -3.37 -2.10
C LEU A 90 -16.04 -1.87 -2.38
N ALA A 91 -17.13 -1.25 -1.94
CA ALA A 91 -17.24 0.19 -1.95
C ALA A 91 -16.16 0.81 -1.05
N VAL A 92 -15.69 2.00 -1.39
CA VAL A 92 -14.68 2.73 -0.63
C VAL A 92 -15.25 4.07 -0.19
N GLN A 93 -15.25 4.29 1.12
CA GLN A 93 -15.59 5.59 1.71
C GLN A 93 -14.29 6.33 2.05
N LEU A 94 -13.96 7.32 1.23
CA LEU A 94 -12.75 8.12 1.44
C LEU A 94 -12.85 8.98 2.69
N PRO A 95 -11.74 9.14 3.46
CA PRO A 95 -11.70 10.09 4.56
C PRO A 95 -11.75 11.53 4.05
N SER A 96 -12.43 12.41 4.79
CA SER A 96 -12.51 13.84 4.44
C SER A 96 -11.15 14.56 4.42
N ALA A 97 -10.16 14.00 5.08
CA ALA A 97 -8.81 14.55 5.17
C ALA A 97 -7.91 14.21 3.96
N ILE A 98 -8.37 13.34 3.03
CA ILE A 98 -7.59 13.00 1.85
C ILE A 98 -7.62 14.15 0.85
N THR A 99 -6.46 14.51 0.30
CA THR A 99 -6.36 15.59 -0.68
C THR A 99 -6.58 15.09 -2.11
N LYS A 100 -6.83 16.03 -3.03
CA LYS A 100 -6.98 15.69 -4.44
C LYS A 100 -5.71 15.04 -5.01
N GLU A 101 -4.54 15.56 -4.65
CA GLU A 101 -3.25 15.03 -5.10
C GLU A 101 -3.05 13.58 -4.61
N GLN A 102 -3.49 13.28 -3.40
CA GLN A 102 -3.42 11.93 -2.84
C GLN A 102 -4.40 10.98 -3.54
N THR A 103 -5.60 11.43 -3.87
CA THR A 103 -6.56 10.63 -4.63
C THR A 103 -6.10 10.39 -6.06
N ASP A 104 -5.57 11.40 -6.74
CA ASP A 104 -5.03 11.29 -8.10
C ASP A 104 -3.85 10.28 -8.13
N ALA A 105 -3.01 10.30 -7.11
CA ALA A 105 -1.85 9.40 -7.03
C ALA A 105 -2.19 7.92 -6.85
N VAL A 106 -3.37 7.59 -6.32
CA VAL A 106 -3.78 6.19 -6.07
C VAL A 106 -4.87 5.68 -7.03
N ASN A 107 -5.58 6.61 -7.70
CA ASN A 107 -6.66 6.26 -8.62
C ASN A 107 -6.12 5.45 -9.82
N MET A 108 -6.84 4.42 -10.24
CA MET A 108 -6.46 3.52 -11.33
C MET A 108 -5.19 2.70 -11.08
N HIS A 109 -4.85 2.46 -9.81
CA HIS A 109 -3.71 1.63 -9.41
C HIS A 109 -4.16 0.49 -8.50
N TYR A 110 -3.34 -0.56 -8.42
CA TYR A 110 -3.41 -1.49 -7.30
C TYR A 110 -2.91 -0.78 -6.06
N VAL A 111 -3.68 -0.89 -4.98
CA VAL A 111 -3.39 -0.22 -3.72
C VAL A 111 -3.42 -1.19 -2.55
N ILE A 112 -2.71 -0.84 -1.50
CA ILE A 112 -2.92 -1.38 -0.17
C ILE A 112 -3.85 -0.43 0.58
N CYS A 113 -4.98 -0.95 1.04
CA CYS A 113 -6.00 -0.21 1.76
C CYS A 113 -6.18 -0.82 3.15
N LEU A 114 -6.05 0.01 4.18
CA LEU A 114 -6.29 -0.33 5.58
C LEU A 114 -7.47 0.50 6.08
N GLY A 115 -8.49 -0.16 6.59
CA GLY A 115 -9.69 0.48 7.11
C GLY A 115 -10.61 -0.52 7.80
N THR A 116 -11.81 -0.08 8.13
CA THR A 116 -12.86 -0.92 8.73
C THR A 116 -13.76 -1.49 7.64
N PHE A 117 -13.86 -2.81 7.58
CA PHE A 117 -14.83 -3.48 6.72
C PHE A 117 -16.22 -3.46 7.36
N VAL A 118 -17.25 -3.21 6.56
CA VAL A 118 -18.65 -3.37 6.94
C VAL A 118 -19.41 -4.13 5.84
N ALA A 119 -20.16 -5.15 6.26
CA ALA A 119 -20.94 -5.98 5.37
C ALA A 119 -22.15 -5.24 4.77
N ALA A 120 -22.65 -4.21 5.46
CA ALA A 120 -23.75 -3.34 5.03
C ALA A 120 -23.58 -1.92 5.63
N PRO A 121 -23.92 -0.86 4.89
CA PRO A 121 -24.47 -0.85 3.52
C PRO A 121 -23.41 -1.23 2.47
N ARG A 122 -23.87 -1.77 1.35
CA ARG A 122 -23.02 -2.25 0.23
C ARG A 122 -22.77 -1.16 -0.81
N GLY A 123 -22.36 0.03 -0.35
CA GLY A 123 -22.09 1.18 -1.20
C GLY A 123 -23.36 1.75 -1.87
N HIS A 124 -23.17 2.54 -2.92
CA HIS A 124 -24.24 3.18 -3.68
C HIS A 124 -25.07 2.12 -4.41
N PHE A 125 -26.39 2.17 -4.27
CA PHE A 125 -27.37 1.20 -4.83
C PHE A 125 -27.17 -0.26 -4.39
N GLY A 126 -26.37 -0.58 -3.39
CA GLY A 126 -26.18 -1.97 -2.93
C GLY A 126 -25.46 -2.87 -3.94
N LEU A 127 -24.72 -2.31 -4.89
CA LEU A 127 -24.06 -3.03 -5.97
C LEU A 127 -22.80 -3.80 -5.51
N TRP A 128 -22.21 -3.39 -4.40
CA TRP A 128 -20.94 -3.91 -3.88
C TRP A 128 -21.16 -5.06 -2.89
N SER A 129 -20.13 -5.85 -2.66
CA SER A 129 -20.17 -6.95 -1.70
C SER A 129 -19.87 -6.53 -0.25
N GLY A 130 -19.60 -5.26 -0.02
CA GLY A 130 -19.35 -4.64 1.27
C GLY A 130 -18.75 -3.25 1.09
N THR A 131 -18.33 -2.62 2.19
CA THR A 131 -17.73 -1.28 2.17
C THR A 131 -16.48 -1.25 3.07
N ILE A 132 -15.41 -0.58 2.62
CA ILE A 132 -14.29 -0.18 3.47
C ILE A 132 -14.47 1.29 3.84
N LYS A 133 -14.52 1.56 5.13
CA LYS A 133 -14.59 2.92 5.71
C LYS A 133 -13.47 3.17 6.72
N ASP A 134 -13.44 4.37 7.32
CA ASP A 134 -12.45 4.76 8.33
C ASP A 134 -11.03 4.43 7.88
N ILE A 135 -10.72 4.80 6.64
CA ILE A 135 -9.47 4.45 5.97
C ILE A 135 -8.31 5.18 6.66
N GLU A 136 -7.34 4.42 7.12
CA GLU A 136 -6.12 4.90 7.75
C GLU A 136 -4.91 4.90 6.82
N ARG A 137 -4.92 4.00 5.84
CA ARG A 137 -3.86 3.87 4.83
C ARG A 137 -4.48 3.57 3.47
N LEU A 138 -4.07 4.33 2.47
CA LEU A 138 -4.44 4.10 1.07
C LEU A 138 -3.22 4.49 0.22
N GLN A 139 -2.43 3.51 -0.20
CA GLN A 139 -1.16 3.75 -0.90
C GLN A 139 -1.03 2.82 -2.09
N VAL A 140 -0.32 3.26 -3.13
CA VAL A 140 -0.02 2.42 -4.29
C VAL A 140 0.72 1.16 -3.83
N TRP A 141 0.24 -0.01 -4.28
CA TRP A 141 0.91 -1.28 -4.08
C TRP A 141 1.95 -1.47 -5.19
N PRO A 142 3.25 -1.53 -4.88
CA PRO A 142 4.30 -1.57 -5.92
C PRO A 142 4.32 -2.88 -6.71
N GLY A 143 3.53 -3.88 -6.30
CA GLY A 143 3.61 -5.22 -6.87
C GLY A 143 4.90 -5.94 -6.48
N HIS A 144 5.03 -7.18 -6.94
CA HIS A 144 6.27 -7.94 -6.86
C HIS A 144 6.79 -8.14 -8.28
N THR A 145 7.96 -7.60 -8.59
CA THR A 145 8.61 -7.83 -9.88
C THR A 145 9.33 -9.18 -9.83
N TRP A 146 8.67 -10.20 -10.35
CA TRP A 146 9.29 -11.54 -10.50
C TRP A 146 10.28 -11.59 -11.68
N ASP A 147 10.38 -10.52 -12.48
CA ASP A 147 11.01 -10.53 -13.80
C ASP A 147 12.55 -10.60 -13.81
N HIS A 148 13.22 -10.49 -12.66
CA HIS A 148 14.68 -10.42 -12.67
C HIS A 148 15.41 -11.74 -12.33
N GLN A 149 14.72 -12.80 -11.95
CA GLN A 149 15.39 -14.06 -11.59
C GLN A 149 15.30 -15.17 -12.64
N LEU A 150 14.46 -15.05 -13.66
CA LEU A 150 14.30 -16.09 -14.67
C LEU A 150 15.15 -15.89 -15.94
N SER A 151 15.76 -14.71 -16.12
CA SER A 151 16.57 -14.42 -17.31
C SER A 151 18.08 -14.70 -17.17
N SER A 152 18.56 -15.08 -15.99
CA SER A 152 19.99 -15.32 -15.74
C SER A 152 20.38 -16.80 -15.64
N GLY A 153 19.52 -17.74 -15.98
CA GLY A 153 19.73 -19.15 -15.69
C GLY A 153 19.51 -20.15 -16.83
N HIS A 154 19.63 -19.76 -18.11
CA HIS A 154 19.66 -20.77 -19.17
C HIS A 154 20.56 -20.34 -20.33
N GLU A 155 21.86 -20.54 -20.14
CA GLU A 155 22.80 -20.64 -21.26
C GLU A 155 22.75 -22.09 -21.75
N PRO A 156 22.34 -22.35 -23.01
CA PRO A 156 22.36 -23.71 -23.52
C PRO A 156 23.81 -24.11 -23.73
N ALA A 157 24.21 -25.20 -23.05
CA ALA A 157 25.48 -25.86 -23.31
C ALA A 157 25.58 -26.24 -24.79
N SER A 158 26.53 -25.63 -25.48
CA SER A 158 26.93 -26.00 -26.86
C SER A 158 27.58 -27.38 -26.83
N GLN A 159 26.98 -28.32 -27.51
CA GLN A 159 27.65 -29.53 -28.01
C GLN A 159 28.03 -29.31 -29.49
#